data_6ed5802d91633360bbdc3b38d74e7c40
#
_entry.id   6ed5802d91633360bbdc3b38d74e7c40
#
_cell.length_a   1.000
_cell.length_b   1.000
_cell.length_c   1.000
_cell.angle_alpha   90.00
_cell.angle_beta   90.00
_cell.angle_gamma   90.00
#
_symmetry.space_group_name_H-M   'P 1'
#
loop_
_entity.id
_entity.type
_entity.pdbx_description
1 polymer ?
#
loop_
_entity_poly.entity_id
_entity_poly.type
_entity_poly.pdbx_seq_one_letter_code
_entity_poly.pdbx_strand_id
1 'polypeptide(L)'
;MPLPYQTPPDESDSWLYWLLIAGRGTGKTDAGAHYVDGYARAHPGVRIAVIAPTTGDARAVCVEGETGLLAANRAIRFNRSWGELLWPNGSKAQLFGAYNPDDAERLRGPQHHLVWCDEFAAWRQLKACWDMMRLGLRLGERPRVIITTTPKPRPKLIELINDPRSVVVTAHTDDNPHLHPDVRAELYTQYGGTRLGRQELAAEILTDVPGALWTRDKLEENRVRDHPALLRIVIAVDPSGGSTEGHAEVGIVAAGRGTDGHGYVLRDVSERLAPERWARRAVQLYHDLKADRIVAEKNFGGDMVDYTIRTIDPEVPVRLVSASRGKQLRAEPVSALDEQGRVHHVGTFPTLEDQLCSWVPDSGDPSPDRLDARVWAITELMLGGQEVRFI
;
A
#
# COMPACT_ATOMS: atom_id res chain seq x y z
N MET A 1 -3.52 -10.78 28.22
CA MET A 1 -2.07 -10.88 27.98
C MET A 1 -1.79 -10.19 26.66
N PRO A 2 -0.67 -9.45 26.53
CA PRO A 2 -0.29 -8.87 25.26
C PRO A 2 -0.10 -9.97 24.20
N LEU A 3 -0.46 -9.68 22.97
CA LEU A 3 -0.25 -10.56 21.84
C LEU A 3 1.26 -10.57 21.47
N PRO A 4 1.78 -11.62 20.81
CA PRO A 4 3.21 -11.73 20.51
C PRO A 4 3.80 -10.47 19.85
N TYR A 5 3.08 -9.89 18.89
CA TYR A 5 3.52 -8.68 18.18
C TYR A 5 3.38 -7.38 19.02
N GLN A 6 2.67 -7.40 20.13
CA GLN A 6 2.55 -6.28 21.08
C GLN A 6 3.65 -6.32 22.15
N THR A 7 4.47 -7.37 22.16
CA THR A 7 5.57 -7.52 23.11
C THR A 7 6.75 -6.66 22.65
N PRO A 8 7.23 -5.71 23.46
CA PRO A 8 8.36 -4.87 23.11
C PRO A 8 9.64 -5.72 23.02
N PRO A 9 10.65 -5.24 22.26
CA PRO A 9 11.99 -5.83 22.30
C PRO A 9 12.59 -5.76 23.70
N ASP A 10 13.53 -6.66 24.00
CA ASP A 10 14.22 -6.66 25.28
C ASP A 10 14.93 -5.32 25.52
N GLU A 11 14.79 -4.77 26.74
CA GLU A 11 15.42 -3.50 27.09
C GLU A 11 16.95 -3.58 27.18
N SER A 12 17.53 -4.78 27.31
CA SER A 12 18.97 -5.00 27.25
C SER A 12 19.55 -4.84 25.85
N ASP A 13 18.71 -4.97 24.80
CA ASP A 13 19.13 -4.82 23.41
C ASP A 13 19.41 -3.38 23.01
N SER A 14 20.28 -3.18 22.03
CA SER A 14 20.77 -1.87 21.61
C SER A 14 19.85 -1.16 20.59
N TRP A 15 18.53 -1.36 20.67
CA TRP A 15 17.59 -0.65 19.80
C TRP A 15 17.28 0.77 20.28
N LEU A 16 16.93 1.64 19.34
CA LEU A 16 16.49 3.02 19.58
C LEU A 16 15.02 3.21 19.22
N TYR A 17 14.57 2.52 18.18
CA TYR A 17 13.21 2.62 17.65
C TYR A 17 12.51 1.26 17.72
N TRP A 18 11.32 1.24 18.29
CA TRP A 18 10.41 0.11 18.14
C TRP A 18 9.21 0.55 17.30
N LEU A 19 9.09 -0.02 16.11
CA LEU A 19 8.01 0.27 15.15
C LEU A 19 7.01 -0.87 15.17
N LEU A 20 5.79 -0.58 15.62
CA LEU A 20 4.63 -1.47 15.47
C LEU A 20 3.78 -0.95 14.32
N ILE A 21 4.00 -1.52 13.12
CA ILE A 21 3.29 -1.19 11.88
C ILE A 21 2.22 -2.25 11.69
N ALA A 22 0.96 -1.89 11.91
CA ALA A 22 -0.06 -2.91 11.96
C ALA A 22 -1.42 -2.41 11.45
N GLY A 23 -2.26 -3.35 11.04
CA GLY A 23 -3.60 -3.08 10.52
C GLY A 23 -4.56 -2.49 11.58
N ARG A 24 -5.76 -2.16 11.14
CA ARG A 24 -6.82 -1.69 12.05
C ARG A 24 -7.25 -2.79 13.01
N GLY A 25 -7.56 -2.40 14.24
CA GLY A 25 -8.06 -3.33 15.25
C GLY A 25 -7.02 -4.29 15.83
N THR A 26 -5.73 -4.10 15.55
CA THR A 26 -4.63 -4.93 16.10
C THR A 26 -4.23 -4.56 17.53
N GLY A 27 -4.76 -3.46 18.11
CA GLY A 27 -4.38 -3.02 19.46
C GLY A 27 -3.03 -2.32 19.52
N LYS A 28 -2.64 -1.57 18.45
CA LYS A 28 -1.40 -0.76 18.43
C LYS A 28 -1.31 0.22 19.61
N THR A 29 -2.39 0.95 19.84
CA THR A 29 -2.47 1.95 20.93
C THR A 29 -2.37 1.28 22.29
N ASP A 30 -3.00 0.11 22.48
CA ASP A 30 -2.89 -0.71 23.69
C ASP A 30 -1.43 -1.11 23.98
N ALA A 31 -0.73 -1.60 22.97
CA ALA A 31 0.70 -1.94 23.08
C ALA A 31 1.55 -0.74 23.48
N GLY A 32 1.32 0.43 22.84
CA GLY A 32 2.01 1.68 23.17
C GLY A 32 1.74 2.13 24.62
N ALA A 33 0.49 2.11 25.04
CA ALA A 33 0.09 2.50 26.41
C ALA A 33 0.68 1.58 27.48
N HIS A 34 0.64 0.26 27.26
CA HIS A 34 1.23 -0.70 28.19
C HIS A 34 2.75 -0.57 28.29
N TYR A 35 3.44 -0.36 27.16
CA TYR A 35 4.88 -0.12 27.22
C TYR A 35 5.23 1.18 27.96
N VAL A 36 4.55 2.27 27.64
CA VAL A 36 4.78 3.58 28.31
C VAL A 36 4.54 3.47 29.81
N ASP A 37 3.46 2.80 30.23
CA ASP A 37 3.19 2.57 31.66
C ASP A 37 4.25 1.70 32.32
N GLY A 38 4.62 0.58 31.69
CA GLY A 38 5.66 -0.31 32.15
C GLY A 38 7.00 0.39 32.33
N TYR A 39 7.43 1.16 31.33
CA TYR A 39 8.65 1.96 31.35
C TYR A 39 8.61 3.03 32.47
N ALA A 40 7.50 3.77 32.58
CA ALA A 40 7.36 4.79 33.61
C ALA A 40 7.42 4.19 35.03
N ARG A 41 6.84 3.02 35.25
CA ARG A 41 6.89 2.34 36.55
C ARG A 41 8.28 1.79 36.88
N ALA A 42 8.98 1.25 35.90
CA ALA A 42 10.31 0.70 36.07
C ALA A 42 11.39 1.79 36.32
N HIS A 43 11.19 3.00 35.79
CA HIS A 43 12.16 4.08 35.84
C HIS A 43 11.57 5.33 36.52
N PRO A 44 11.70 5.48 37.86
CA PRO A 44 11.13 6.62 38.57
C PRO A 44 11.64 7.98 38.08
N GLY A 45 10.75 8.97 37.98
CA GLY A 45 11.10 10.34 37.61
C GLY A 45 11.37 10.58 36.12
N VAL A 46 11.07 9.61 35.25
CA VAL A 46 11.27 9.78 33.80
C VAL A 46 10.30 10.79 33.20
N ARG A 47 10.74 11.40 32.10
CA ARG A 47 9.96 12.34 31.29
C ARG A 47 9.65 11.70 29.95
N ILE A 48 8.38 11.68 29.60
CA ILE A 48 7.85 10.99 28.42
C ILE A 48 7.12 12.00 27.55
N ALA A 49 7.26 11.93 26.23
CA ALA A 49 6.35 12.60 25.29
C ALA A 49 5.39 11.59 24.69
N VAL A 50 4.11 11.96 24.61
CA VAL A 50 3.10 11.24 23.85
C VAL A 50 2.64 12.15 22.73
N ILE A 51 2.91 11.75 21.49
CA ILE A 51 2.66 12.56 20.30
C ILE A 51 1.69 11.81 19.38
N ALA A 52 0.59 12.46 19.00
CA ALA A 52 -0.40 11.91 18.08
C ALA A 52 -0.69 12.92 16.94
N PRO A 53 -1.51 12.58 15.93
CA PRO A 53 -1.86 13.51 14.86
C PRO A 53 -2.30 14.89 15.37
N THR A 54 -3.15 14.91 16.39
CA THR A 54 -3.52 16.14 17.11
C THR A 54 -3.37 15.95 18.61
N THR A 55 -3.26 17.04 19.37
CA THR A 55 -3.30 16.97 20.85
C THR A 55 -4.64 16.41 21.35
N GLY A 56 -5.72 16.63 20.60
CA GLY A 56 -7.03 16.03 20.85
C GLY A 56 -7.00 14.50 20.74
N ASP A 57 -6.35 13.96 19.70
CA ASP A 57 -6.18 12.51 19.52
C ASP A 57 -5.28 11.93 20.62
N ALA A 58 -4.16 12.59 20.94
CA ALA A 58 -3.31 12.18 22.04
C ALA A 58 -4.10 12.02 23.35
N ARG A 59 -5.00 12.97 23.64
CA ARG A 59 -5.88 12.88 24.81
C ARG A 59 -6.95 11.81 24.68
N ALA A 60 -7.73 11.85 23.60
CA ALA A 60 -8.91 11.00 23.47
C ALA A 60 -8.57 9.52 23.24
N VAL A 61 -7.47 9.23 22.54
CA VAL A 61 -7.07 7.88 22.15
C VAL A 61 -5.98 7.35 23.08
N CYS A 62 -4.83 8.06 23.16
CA CYS A 62 -3.67 7.54 23.89
C CYS A 62 -3.83 7.61 25.41
N VAL A 63 -4.69 8.51 25.94
CA VAL A 63 -4.86 8.68 27.39
C VAL A 63 -6.20 8.16 27.88
N GLU A 64 -7.31 8.72 27.40
CA GLU A 64 -8.67 8.48 27.93
C GLU A 64 -9.39 7.34 27.22
N GLY A 65 -8.87 6.87 26.08
CA GLY A 65 -9.46 5.77 25.30
C GLY A 65 -9.49 4.44 26.08
N GLU A 66 -10.33 3.51 25.63
CA GLU A 66 -10.50 2.18 26.24
C GLU A 66 -9.19 1.37 26.34
N THR A 67 -8.23 1.65 25.46
CA THR A 67 -6.90 1.05 25.41
C THR A 67 -5.79 2.06 25.71
N GLY A 68 -6.14 3.20 26.29
CA GLY A 68 -5.20 4.27 26.62
C GLY A 68 -4.53 4.10 27.98
N LEU A 69 -3.66 5.06 28.33
CA LEU A 69 -2.84 5.03 29.54
C LEU A 69 -3.64 4.95 30.82
N LEU A 70 -4.82 5.60 30.91
CA LEU A 70 -5.67 5.53 32.11
C LEU A 70 -6.37 4.17 32.23
N ALA A 71 -6.62 3.47 31.15
CA ALA A 71 -7.11 2.10 31.17
C ALA A 71 -6.01 1.11 31.58
N ALA A 72 -4.80 1.30 31.09
CA ALA A 72 -3.63 0.49 31.45
C ALA A 72 -3.24 0.67 32.94
N ASN A 73 -3.36 1.89 33.48
CA ASN A 73 -3.00 2.17 34.89
C ASN A 73 -3.87 3.28 35.51
N ARG A 74 -4.80 2.88 36.37
CA ARG A 74 -5.70 3.80 37.07
C ARG A 74 -5.03 4.68 38.14
N ALA A 75 -3.78 4.41 38.51
CA ALA A 75 -3.03 5.22 39.45
C ALA A 75 -2.43 6.50 38.84
N ILE A 76 -2.45 6.60 37.49
CA ILE A 76 -2.01 7.79 36.78
C ILE A 76 -2.98 8.95 37.04
N ARG A 77 -2.44 10.10 37.40
CA ARG A 77 -3.21 11.34 37.49
C ARG A 77 -3.08 12.13 36.21
N PHE A 78 -4.19 12.50 35.60
CA PHE A 78 -4.21 13.28 34.37
C PHE A 78 -4.72 14.69 34.58
N ASN A 79 -3.87 15.66 34.29
CA ASN A 79 -4.26 17.07 34.24
C ASN A 79 -4.64 17.44 32.79
N ARG A 80 -5.94 17.49 32.53
CA ARG A 80 -6.49 17.77 31.19
C ARG A 80 -6.11 19.15 30.64
N SER A 81 -6.03 20.15 31.51
CA SER A 81 -5.74 21.54 31.12
C SER A 81 -4.30 21.71 30.64
N TRP A 82 -3.37 20.99 31.23
CA TRP A 82 -1.95 21.05 30.90
C TRP A 82 -1.53 19.93 29.95
N GLY A 83 -2.39 18.93 29.71
CA GLY A 83 -2.05 17.74 28.96
C GLY A 83 -0.91 16.93 29.60
N GLU A 84 -0.86 16.90 30.94
CA GLU A 84 0.21 16.25 31.72
C GLU A 84 -0.33 15.04 32.49
N LEU A 85 0.38 13.90 32.37
CA LEU A 85 0.14 12.72 33.20
C LEU A 85 1.25 12.61 34.25
N LEU A 86 0.87 12.15 35.46
CA LEU A 86 1.77 11.98 36.59
C LEU A 86 1.59 10.62 37.22
N TRP A 87 2.65 9.82 37.26
CA TRP A 87 2.73 8.56 37.98
C TRP A 87 3.08 8.74 39.45
N PRO A 88 2.68 7.80 40.34
CA PRO A 88 2.99 7.90 41.78
C PRO A 88 4.49 7.98 42.10
N ASN A 89 5.35 7.46 41.23
CA ASN A 89 6.82 7.46 41.39
C ASN A 89 7.50 8.74 40.85
N GLY A 90 6.73 9.77 40.49
CA GLY A 90 7.24 11.04 39.98
C GLY A 90 7.52 11.09 38.49
N SER A 91 7.31 9.99 37.75
CA SER A 91 7.37 9.99 36.29
C SER A 91 6.26 10.82 35.69
N LYS A 92 6.52 11.46 34.55
CA LYS A 92 5.59 12.38 33.88
C LYS A 92 5.53 12.13 32.40
N ALA A 93 4.34 12.29 31.80
CA ALA A 93 4.18 12.37 30.36
C ALA A 93 3.48 13.66 29.94
N GLN A 94 3.90 14.25 28.84
CA GLN A 94 3.32 15.45 28.24
C GLN A 94 2.75 15.09 26.87
N LEU A 95 1.55 15.63 26.55
CA LEU A 95 0.88 15.41 25.28
C LEU A 95 1.24 16.48 24.25
N PHE A 96 1.41 16.04 23.01
CA PHE A 96 1.71 16.90 21.87
C PHE A 96 0.86 16.48 20.65
N GLY A 97 0.63 17.45 19.74
CA GLY A 97 0.11 17.22 18.41
C GLY A 97 1.22 17.28 17.36
N ALA A 98 0.86 16.88 16.13
CA ALA A 98 1.74 16.99 14.96
C ALA A 98 0.98 17.45 13.71
N TYR A 99 -0.05 18.28 13.89
CA TYR A 99 -0.93 18.76 12.84
C TYR A 99 -0.58 20.16 12.35
N ASN A 100 -0.40 21.10 13.28
CA ASN A 100 -0.13 22.50 12.97
C ASN A 100 1.38 22.78 12.89
N PRO A 101 1.82 23.79 12.13
CA PRO A 101 3.24 24.18 12.08
C PRO A 101 3.83 24.48 13.46
N ASP A 102 3.05 25.11 14.35
CA ASP A 102 3.48 25.48 15.71
C ASP A 102 3.70 24.26 16.62
N ASP A 103 3.15 23.10 16.28
CA ASP A 103 3.34 21.90 17.09
C ASP A 103 4.81 21.44 17.11
N ALA A 104 5.54 21.66 16.00
CA ALA A 104 6.97 21.38 15.94
C ALA A 104 7.76 22.25 16.93
N GLU A 105 7.44 23.54 17.04
CA GLU A 105 8.13 24.45 17.96
C GLU A 105 7.88 24.07 19.43
N ARG A 106 6.71 23.55 19.77
CA ARG A 106 6.39 23.04 21.11
C ARG A 106 7.23 21.84 21.50
N LEU A 107 7.68 21.04 20.55
CA LEU A 107 8.54 19.87 20.77
C LEU A 107 10.02 20.25 20.95
N ARG A 108 10.42 21.46 20.60
CA ARG A 108 11.83 21.91 20.63
C ARG A 108 12.42 22.06 22.02
N GLY A 109 11.64 22.50 23.01
CA GLY A 109 12.13 22.81 24.37
C GLY A 109 12.22 21.61 25.30
N PRO A 110 11.18 20.80 25.40
CA PRO A 110 11.10 19.70 26.35
C PRO A 110 12.14 18.61 26.10
N GLN A 111 12.58 17.94 27.19
CA GLN A 111 13.54 16.84 27.11
C GLN A 111 12.90 15.56 27.63
N HIS A 112 13.17 14.44 26.95
CA HIS A 112 12.51 13.16 27.16
C HIS A 112 13.48 11.99 27.27
N HIS A 113 13.13 11.00 28.08
CA HIS A 113 13.76 9.67 28.14
C HIS A 113 13.11 8.74 27.12
N LEU A 114 11.80 8.87 26.94
CA LEU A 114 10.97 8.05 26.06
C LEU A 114 10.01 8.94 25.27
N VAL A 115 9.81 8.61 24.02
CA VAL A 115 8.76 9.22 23.18
C VAL A 115 7.87 8.12 22.59
N TRP A 116 6.57 8.29 22.70
CA TRP A 116 5.58 7.49 22.00
C TRP A 116 4.95 8.32 20.88
N CYS A 117 5.14 7.87 19.63
CA CYS A 117 4.58 8.45 18.41
C CYS A 117 3.41 7.59 17.94
N ASP A 118 2.18 7.98 18.27
CA ASP A 118 0.97 7.27 17.84
C ASP A 118 0.47 7.78 16.50
N GLU A 119 -0.02 6.86 15.66
CA GLU A 119 -0.45 7.09 14.28
C GLU A 119 0.55 7.97 13.49
N PHE A 120 1.85 7.62 13.62
CA PHE A 120 2.98 8.40 13.11
C PHE A 120 2.85 8.76 11.63
N ALA A 121 2.44 7.81 10.78
CA ALA A 121 2.29 8.06 9.34
C ALA A 121 1.13 9.00 8.98
N ALA A 122 0.21 9.28 9.93
CA ALA A 122 -0.88 10.23 9.77
C ALA A 122 -0.50 11.68 10.13
N TRP A 123 0.69 11.92 10.70
CA TRP A 123 1.12 13.26 11.09
C TRP A 123 1.25 14.18 9.88
N ARG A 124 0.58 15.35 9.94
CA ARG A 124 0.66 16.34 8.87
C ARG A 124 2.02 17.02 8.82
N GLN A 125 2.58 17.40 9.99
CA GLN A 125 3.89 18.03 10.14
C GLN A 125 4.97 17.01 10.52
N LEU A 126 4.94 15.82 9.93
CA LEU A 126 5.73 14.65 10.32
C LEU A 126 7.23 14.96 10.41
N LYS A 127 7.83 15.52 9.34
CA LYS A 127 9.26 15.79 9.31
C LYS A 127 9.66 16.84 10.35
N ALA A 128 8.94 17.97 10.42
CA ALA A 128 9.26 19.05 11.34
C ALA A 128 9.11 18.62 12.81
N CYS A 129 8.02 17.93 13.14
CA CYS A 129 7.81 17.42 14.51
C CYS A 129 8.84 16.34 14.86
N TRP A 130 9.19 15.46 13.94
CA TRP A 130 10.22 14.46 14.16
C TRP A 130 11.58 15.09 14.46
N ASP A 131 12.02 16.03 13.64
CA ASP A 131 13.32 16.68 13.80
C ASP A 131 13.41 17.40 15.16
N MET A 132 12.37 18.13 15.57
CA MET A 132 12.33 18.83 16.85
C MET A 132 12.27 17.87 18.04
N MET A 133 11.42 16.83 17.97
CA MET A 133 11.32 15.80 19.01
C MET A 133 12.67 15.11 19.22
N ARG A 134 13.40 14.79 18.14
CA ARG A 134 14.71 14.14 18.22
C ARG A 134 15.75 14.99 18.97
N LEU A 135 15.70 16.30 18.86
CA LEU A 135 16.54 17.20 19.65
C LEU A 135 16.26 17.13 21.17
N GLY A 136 15.00 16.85 21.52
CA GLY A 136 14.56 16.69 22.92
C GLY A 136 14.82 15.30 23.50
N LEU A 137 15.04 14.28 22.69
CA LEU A 137 15.27 12.90 23.12
C LEU A 137 16.71 12.68 23.54
N ARG A 138 17.05 13.08 24.76
CA ARG A 138 18.45 13.11 25.24
C ARG A 138 18.61 12.87 26.76
N LEU A 139 17.58 12.40 27.43
CA LEU A 139 17.65 12.05 28.84
C LEU A 139 17.87 10.55 29.04
N GLY A 140 18.58 10.22 30.11
CA GLY A 140 18.94 8.83 30.44
C GLY A 140 20.05 8.27 29.56
N GLU A 141 20.47 7.05 29.90
CA GLU A 141 21.53 6.35 29.18
C GLU A 141 21.06 5.77 27.83
N ARG A 142 19.78 5.39 27.76
CA ARG A 142 19.16 4.75 26.59
C ARG A 142 17.82 5.38 26.26
N PRO A 143 17.83 6.57 25.61
CA PRO A 143 16.57 7.15 25.14
C PRO A 143 15.91 6.28 24.07
N ARG A 144 14.58 6.21 24.10
CA ARG A 144 13.80 5.29 23.25
C ARG A 144 12.65 6.00 22.53
N VAL A 145 12.30 5.49 21.36
CA VAL A 145 11.08 5.91 20.63
C VAL A 145 10.24 4.68 20.28
N ILE A 146 8.97 4.77 20.59
CA ILE A 146 7.96 3.82 20.14
C ILE A 146 7.16 4.49 19.05
N ILE A 147 6.92 3.78 17.98
CA ILE A 147 6.12 4.24 16.85
C ILE A 147 5.02 3.23 16.60
N THR A 148 3.79 3.65 16.83
CA THR A 148 2.58 2.89 16.49
C THR A 148 1.93 3.55 15.27
N THR A 149 1.67 2.80 14.20
CA THR A 149 1.11 3.38 12.98
C THR A 149 0.47 2.33 12.07
N THR A 150 -0.50 2.78 11.27
CA THR A 150 -0.88 2.08 10.04
C THR A 150 0.17 2.36 8.95
N PRO A 151 0.38 1.43 7.99
CA PRO A 151 1.45 1.52 7.00
C PRO A 151 1.09 2.47 5.85
N LYS A 152 1.38 3.75 6.01
CA LYS A 152 1.34 4.72 4.91
C LYS A 152 2.75 4.95 4.38
N PRO A 153 2.95 5.06 3.06
CA PRO A 153 4.26 5.22 2.45
C PRO A 153 4.83 6.64 2.65
N ARG A 154 5.18 6.94 3.90
CA ARG A 154 5.83 8.22 4.26
C ARG A 154 7.34 8.06 4.21
N PRO A 155 8.08 8.97 3.53
CA PRO A 155 9.54 8.84 3.39
C PRO A 155 10.27 8.63 4.72
N LYS A 156 9.87 9.35 5.78
CA LYS A 156 10.46 9.18 7.11
C LYS A 156 10.16 7.82 7.74
N LEU A 157 8.98 7.25 7.53
CA LEU A 157 8.66 5.91 8.02
C LEU A 157 9.52 4.86 7.31
N ILE A 158 9.70 4.98 6.00
CA ILE A 158 10.56 4.08 5.22
C ILE A 158 12.02 4.17 5.67
N GLU A 159 12.53 5.38 5.91
CA GLU A 159 13.86 5.60 6.46
C GLU A 159 14.03 4.89 7.82
N LEU A 160 13.05 5.01 8.72
CA LEU A 160 13.09 4.38 10.04
C LEU A 160 12.99 2.85 9.98
N ILE A 161 12.22 2.29 9.05
CA ILE A 161 12.16 0.84 8.84
C ILE A 161 13.53 0.28 8.46
N ASN A 162 14.30 1.03 7.69
CA ASN A 162 15.64 0.63 7.24
C ASN A 162 16.77 1.06 8.20
N ASP A 163 16.46 1.75 9.30
CA ASP A 163 17.48 2.13 10.29
C ASP A 163 17.96 0.88 11.07
N PRO A 164 19.26 0.60 11.13
CA PRO A 164 19.77 -0.59 11.83
C PRO A 164 19.48 -0.61 13.34
N ARG A 165 19.06 0.50 13.92
CA ARG A 165 18.65 0.61 15.32
C ARG A 165 17.16 0.41 15.52
N SER A 166 16.43 0.07 14.46
CA SER A 166 15.00 -0.19 14.49
C SER A 166 14.70 -1.66 14.69
N VAL A 167 13.76 -1.94 15.58
CA VAL A 167 13.05 -3.22 15.63
C VAL A 167 11.67 -3.00 15.04
N VAL A 168 11.42 -3.61 13.90
CA VAL A 168 10.16 -3.48 13.15
C VAL A 168 9.31 -4.72 13.38
N VAL A 169 8.10 -4.52 13.84
CA VAL A 169 7.09 -5.55 14.03
C VAL A 169 5.88 -5.21 13.19
N THR A 170 5.39 -6.16 12.41
CA THR A 170 4.18 -6.02 11.59
C THR A 170 3.10 -6.98 12.10
N ALA A 171 1.84 -6.55 12.04
CA ALA A 171 0.70 -7.38 12.38
C ALA A 171 -0.51 -7.06 11.51
N HIS A 172 -1.22 -8.11 11.08
CA HIS A 172 -2.44 -8.01 10.29
C HIS A 172 -3.66 -7.91 11.22
N THR A 173 -4.77 -7.39 10.70
CA THR A 173 -6.03 -7.35 11.45
C THR A 173 -6.45 -8.73 11.96
N ASP A 174 -6.14 -9.79 11.21
CA ASP A 174 -6.47 -11.18 11.58
C ASP A 174 -5.62 -11.74 12.73
N ASP A 175 -4.47 -11.14 13.02
CA ASP A 175 -3.61 -11.56 14.12
C ASP A 175 -4.19 -11.21 15.50
N ASN A 176 -5.25 -10.39 15.54
CA ASN A 176 -5.95 -10.07 16.78
C ASN A 176 -7.17 -11.00 17.01
N PRO A 177 -7.07 -12.01 17.88
CA PRO A 177 -8.19 -12.90 18.19
C PRO A 177 -9.29 -12.22 19.02
N HIS A 178 -9.02 -11.04 19.61
CA HIS A 178 -9.99 -10.29 20.42
C HIS A 178 -10.86 -9.34 19.61
N LEU A 179 -10.56 -9.15 18.32
CA LEU A 179 -11.40 -8.35 17.45
C LEU A 179 -12.73 -9.07 17.19
N HIS A 180 -13.84 -8.40 17.49
CA HIS A 180 -15.17 -8.99 17.32
C HIS A 180 -15.37 -9.50 15.88
N PRO A 181 -15.91 -10.73 15.69
CA PRO A 181 -16.06 -11.31 14.35
C PRO A 181 -16.87 -10.44 13.38
N ASP A 182 -17.94 -9.78 13.85
CA ASP A 182 -18.77 -8.93 13.01
C ASP A 182 -18.01 -7.67 12.55
N VAL A 183 -17.20 -7.06 13.44
CA VAL A 183 -16.36 -5.91 13.10
C VAL A 183 -15.30 -6.32 12.07
N ARG A 184 -14.71 -7.51 12.23
CA ARG A 184 -13.77 -8.08 11.26
C ARG A 184 -14.46 -8.26 9.90
N ALA A 185 -15.62 -8.90 9.88
CA ALA A 185 -16.39 -9.14 8.65
C ALA A 185 -16.76 -7.82 7.94
N GLU A 186 -17.16 -6.80 8.70
CA GLU A 186 -17.46 -5.47 8.17
C GLU A 186 -16.22 -4.82 7.53
N LEU A 187 -15.07 -4.85 8.20
CA LEU A 187 -13.81 -4.32 7.66
C LEU A 187 -13.42 -5.02 6.36
N TYR A 188 -13.54 -6.35 6.28
CA TYR A 188 -13.26 -7.09 5.05
C TYR A 188 -14.31 -6.84 3.95
N THR A 189 -15.57 -6.66 4.31
CA THR A 189 -16.62 -6.29 3.34
C THR A 189 -16.36 -4.91 2.75
N GLN A 190 -15.89 -3.96 3.56
CA GLN A 190 -15.65 -2.59 3.14
C GLN A 190 -14.32 -2.42 2.40
N TYR A 191 -13.27 -3.09 2.84
CA TYR A 191 -11.89 -2.85 2.37
C TYR A 191 -11.24 -4.05 1.69
N GLY A 192 -11.80 -5.25 1.82
CA GLY A 192 -11.21 -6.47 1.25
C GLY A 192 -10.97 -6.35 -0.26
N GLY A 193 -9.81 -6.80 -0.72
CA GLY A 193 -9.42 -6.73 -2.12
C GLY A 193 -9.09 -5.33 -2.65
N THR A 194 -9.16 -4.28 -1.82
CA THR A 194 -8.78 -2.92 -2.20
C THR A 194 -7.35 -2.58 -1.78
N ARG A 195 -6.75 -1.56 -2.39
CA ARG A 195 -5.48 -0.98 -1.93
C ARG A 195 -5.54 -0.60 -0.45
N LEU A 196 -6.62 0.07 -0.06
CA LEU A 196 -6.81 0.48 1.32
C LEU A 196 -6.90 -0.74 2.26
N GLY A 197 -7.51 -1.83 1.82
CA GLY A 197 -7.53 -3.08 2.56
C GLY A 197 -6.14 -3.70 2.74
N ARG A 198 -5.31 -3.72 1.71
CA ARG A 198 -3.90 -4.16 1.82
C ARG A 198 -3.14 -3.32 2.83
N GLN A 199 -3.32 -2.00 2.80
CA GLN A 199 -2.69 -1.09 3.75
C GLN A 199 -3.29 -1.22 5.15
N GLU A 200 -4.61 -1.14 5.30
CA GLU A 200 -5.28 -1.02 6.60
C GLU A 200 -5.53 -2.37 7.30
N LEU A 201 -5.62 -3.49 6.55
CA LEU A 201 -5.86 -4.83 7.11
C LEU A 201 -4.61 -5.71 7.07
N ALA A 202 -3.88 -5.72 5.96
CA ALA A 202 -2.70 -6.57 5.78
C ALA A 202 -1.37 -5.86 6.11
N ALA A 203 -1.41 -4.65 6.65
CA ALA A 203 -0.24 -3.87 7.06
C ALA A 203 0.84 -3.70 5.97
N GLU A 204 0.45 -3.68 4.69
CA GLU A 204 1.38 -3.52 3.59
C GLU A 204 1.74 -2.04 3.36
N ILE A 205 3.03 -1.74 3.19
CA ILE A 205 3.51 -0.42 2.78
C ILE A 205 3.55 -0.39 1.25
N LEU A 206 2.54 0.22 0.66
CA LEU A 206 2.40 0.32 -0.79
C LEU A 206 3.09 1.59 -1.31
N THR A 207 4.34 1.47 -1.72
CA THR A 207 5.12 2.59 -2.27
C THR A 207 5.04 2.60 -3.79
N ASP A 208 4.96 3.79 -4.38
CA ASP A 208 5.25 3.98 -5.79
C ASP A 208 6.77 4.05 -5.96
N VAL A 209 7.29 3.44 -7.01
CA VAL A 209 8.73 3.51 -7.29
C VAL A 209 9.02 4.82 -8.03
N PRO A 210 9.98 5.65 -7.57
CA PRO A 210 10.34 6.87 -8.28
C PRO A 210 10.76 6.56 -9.72
N GLY A 211 10.12 7.25 -10.67
CA GLY A 211 10.36 7.02 -12.10
C GLY A 211 9.41 6.02 -12.76
N ALA A 212 8.54 5.35 -12.01
CA ALA A 212 7.45 4.56 -12.58
C ALA A 212 6.47 5.46 -13.35
N LEU A 213 5.91 4.92 -14.45
CA LEU A 213 4.98 5.67 -15.30
C LEU A 213 3.59 5.86 -14.66
N TRP A 214 3.20 5.01 -13.74
CA TRP A 214 1.92 5.08 -13.04
C TRP A 214 2.11 5.28 -11.55
N THR A 215 1.21 6.03 -10.94
CA THR A 215 1.11 6.21 -9.49
C THR A 215 -0.16 5.57 -8.96
N ARG A 216 -0.09 5.03 -7.74
CA ARG A 216 -1.27 4.42 -7.10
C ARG A 216 -2.38 5.40 -6.88
N ASP A 217 -2.04 6.65 -6.53
CA ASP A 217 -3.04 7.68 -6.31
C ASP A 217 -3.83 7.98 -7.58
N LYS A 218 -3.15 8.01 -8.75
CA LYS A 218 -3.82 8.25 -10.04
C LYS A 218 -4.71 7.09 -10.47
N LEU A 219 -4.25 5.85 -10.26
CA LEU A 219 -5.07 4.67 -10.53
C LEU A 219 -6.33 4.63 -9.64
N GLU A 220 -6.21 5.07 -8.38
CA GLU A 220 -7.34 5.12 -7.45
C GLU A 220 -8.34 6.24 -7.79
N GLU A 221 -7.86 7.44 -8.16
CA GLU A 221 -8.71 8.53 -8.66
C GLU A 221 -9.55 8.12 -9.87
N ASN A 222 -8.97 7.32 -10.77
CA ASN A 222 -9.61 6.86 -11.98
C ASN A 222 -10.45 5.57 -11.80
N ARG A 223 -10.45 4.98 -10.61
CA ARG A 223 -11.19 3.74 -10.33
C ARG A 223 -12.68 3.97 -10.36
N VAL A 224 -13.41 3.03 -10.93
CA VAL A 224 -14.87 3.05 -11.00
C VAL A 224 -15.46 1.72 -10.52
N ARG A 225 -16.71 1.74 -10.11
CA ARG A 225 -17.44 0.52 -9.72
C ARG A 225 -18.13 -0.15 -10.91
N ASP A 226 -18.46 0.63 -11.93
CA ASP A 226 -19.21 0.20 -13.11
C ASP A 226 -18.74 1.00 -14.33
N HIS A 227 -19.18 0.61 -15.51
CA HIS A 227 -18.82 1.24 -16.77
C HIS A 227 -20.07 1.53 -17.61
N PRO A 228 -20.06 2.53 -18.53
CA PRO A 228 -21.12 2.74 -19.50
C PRO A 228 -21.19 1.57 -20.49
N ALA A 229 -22.18 1.60 -21.40
CA ALA A 229 -22.22 0.63 -22.48
C ALA A 229 -20.88 0.62 -23.25
N LEU A 230 -20.35 -0.57 -23.51
CA LEU A 230 -19.10 -0.75 -24.19
C LEU A 230 -19.30 -0.93 -25.69
N LEU A 231 -18.60 -0.13 -26.49
CA LEU A 231 -18.60 -0.19 -27.95
C LEU A 231 -17.74 -1.31 -28.50
N ARG A 232 -16.69 -1.68 -27.76
CA ARG A 232 -15.73 -2.70 -28.13
C ARG A 232 -15.03 -3.27 -26.92
N ILE A 233 -14.81 -4.57 -26.90
CA ILE A 233 -14.07 -5.29 -25.86
C ILE A 233 -12.95 -6.10 -26.50
N VAL A 234 -11.76 -6.07 -25.93
CA VAL A 234 -10.61 -6.88 -26.37
C VAL A 234 -10.00 -7.62 -25.19
N ILE A 235 -9.46 -8.80 -25.49
CA ILE A 235 -8.62 -9.58 -24.57
C ILE A 235 -7.19 -9.46 -25.07
N ALA A 236 -6.31 -8.89 -24.27
CA ALA A 236 -4.89 -8.83 -24.62
C ALA A 236 -4.12 -9.95 -23.92
N VAL A 237 -3.22 -10.59 -24.64
CA VAL A 237 -2.37 -11.67 -24.15
C VAL A 237 -0.91 -11.33 -24.44
N ASP A 238 -0.11 -11.29 -23.39
CA ASP A 238 1.35 -11.21 -23.48
C ASP A 238 1.97 -12.50 -22.96
N PRO A 239 2.31 -13.44 -23.85
CA PRO A 239 2.98 -14.65 -23.45
C PRO A 239 4.46 -14.37 -23.24
N SER A 240 4.93 -14.52 -22.01
CA SER A 240 6.36 -14.41 -21.69
C SER A 240 7.20 -15.40 -22.51
N GLY A 241 8.26 -14.90 -23.12
CA GLY A 241 9.25 -15.71 -23.83
C GLY A 241 10.10 -16.52 -22.85
N GLY A 242 9.67 -17.70 -22.57
CA GLY A 242 10.09 -18.72 -21.67
C GLY A 242 11.53 -18.79 -21.15
N SER A 243 11.71 -19.32 -19.97
CA SER A 243 12.91 -20.04 -19.53
C SER A 243 12.54 -21.49 -19.27
N THR A 244 13.49 -22.39 -19.48
CA THR A 244 13.36 -23.84 -19.45
C THR A 244 13.05 -24.46 -18.10
N GLU A 245 12.87 -23.66 -17.04
CA GLU A 245 12.56 -24.12 -15.70
C GLU A 245 11.42 -23.29 -15.06
N GLY A 246 10.22 -23.84 -15.11
CA GLY A 246 9.02 -23.29 -14.50
C GLY A 246 8.16 -22.47 -15.47
N HIS A 247 6.85 -22.58 -15.35
CA HIS A 247 5.92 -21.80 -16.18
C HIS A 247 6.09 -20.31 -15.86
N ALA A 248 6.46 -19.52 -16.87
CA ALA A 248 6.50 -18.05 -16.77
C ALA A 248 5.08 -17.49 -16.62
N GLU A 249 4.93 -16.31 -16.07
CA GLU A 249 3.63 -15.63 -16.01
C GLU A 249 3.19 -15.26 -17.42
N VAL A 250 1.89 -15.36 -17.71
CA VAL A 250 1.29 -14.90 -18.95
C VAL A 250 0.32 -13.78 -18.61
N GLY A 251 0.57 -12.61 -19.18
CA GLY A 251 -0.35 -11.47 -19.04
C GLY A 251 -1.63 -11.71 -19.83
N ILE A 252 -2.80 -11.67 -19.17
CA ILE A 252 -4.12 -11.78 -19.81
C ILE A 252 -5.03 -10.72 -19.22
N VAL A 253 -5.27 -9.64 -19.96
CA VAL A 253 -6.09 -8.51 -19.51
C VAL A 253 -7.22 -8.24 -20.48
N ALA A 254 -8.45 -8.11 -19.96
CA ALA A 254 -9.61 -7.67 -20.70
C ALA A 254 -9.84 -6.19 -20.50
N ALA A 255 -10.08 -5.46 -21.60
CA ALA A 255 -10.48 -4.06 -21.54
C ALA A 255 -11.56 -3.75 -22.59
N GLY A 256 -12.36 -2.70 -22.31
CA GLY A 256 -13.40 -2.22 -23.21
C GLY A 256 -13.28 -0.71 -23.47
N ARG A 257 -13.84 -0.24 -24.59
CA ARG A 257 -14.03 1.17 -24.89
C ARG A 257 -15.50 1.54 -24.67
N GLY A 258 -15.73 2.49 -23.77
CA GLY A 258 -17.07 3.00 -23.47
C GLY A 258 -17.65 3.91 -24.55
N THR A 259 -18.95 4.12 -24.51
CA THR A 259 -19.68 5.08 -25.35
C THR A 259 -19.27 6.52 -25.09
N ASP A 260 -18.68 6.80 -23.92
CA ASP A 260 -18.07 8.07 -23.54
C ASP A 260 -16.66 8.29 -24.14
N GLY A 261 -16.13 7.28 -24.85
CA GLY A 261 -14.82 7.29 -25.47
C GLY A 261 -13.66 6.97 -24.54
N HIS A 262 -13.91 6.58 -23.28
CA HIS A 262 -12.90 6.15 -22.32
C HIS A 262 -12.61 4.66 -22.41
N GLY A 263 -11.43 4.26 -21.89
CA GLY A 263 -11.00 2.89 -21.76
C GLY A 263 -11.33 2.33 -20.37
N TYR A 264 -11.74 1.07 -20.29
CA TYR A 264 -12.12 0.40 -19.05
C TYR A 264 -11.40 -0.95 -18.95
N VAL A 265 -10.55 -1.10 -17.94
CA VAL A 265 -9.95 -2.40 -17.61
C VAL A 265 -11.00 -3.19 -16.84
N LEU A 266 -11.38 -4.35 -17.38
CA LEU A 266 -12.52 -5.14 -16.91
C LEU A 266 -12.11 -6.33 -16.07
N ARG A 267 -11.02 -7.04 -16.48
CA ARG A 267 -10.49 -8.23 -15.80
C ARG A 267 -8.99 -8.34 -15.99
N ASP A 268 -8.32 -8.84 -14.99
CA ASP A 268 -6.97 -9.39 -15.05
C ASP A 268 -7.03 -10.85 -14.59
N VAL A 269 -6.75 -11.78 -15.51
CA VAL A 269 -6.73 -13.22 -15.24
C VAL A 269 -5.35 -13.82 -15.52
N SER A 270 -4.32 -12.98 -15.48
CA SER A 270 -2.93 -13.36 -15.68
C SER A 270 -2.47 -14.36 -14.63
N GLU A 271 -1.71 -15.37 -15.05
CA GLU A 271 -1.24 -16.44 -14.18
C GLU A 271 -0.04 -17.16 -14.81
N ARG A 272 0.69 -17.95 -14.00
CA ARG A 272 1.74 -18.86 -14.50
C ARG A 272 1.10 -20.12 -15.04
N LEU A 273 0.96 -20.20 -16.36
CA LEU A 273 0.23 -21.27 -17.02
C LEU A 273 1.03 -21.85 -18.20
N ALA A 274 0.84 -23.17 -18.44
CA ALA A 274 1.29 -23.82 -19.66
C ALA A 274 0.52 -23.28 -20.90
N PRO A 275 1.09 -23.37 -22.12
CA PRO A 275 0.50 -22.79 -23.34
C PRO A 275 -0.98 -23.12 -23.55
N GLU A 276 -1.36 -24.38 -23.48
CA GLU A 276 -2.75 -24.79 -23.66
C GLU A 276 -3.69 -24.18 -22.61
N ARG A 277 -3.22 -24.04 -21.36
CA ARG A 277 -4.04 -23.53 -20.25
C ARG A 277 -4.30 -22.03 -20.37
N TRP A 278 -3.28 -21.22 -20.68
CA TRP A 278 -3.49 -19.79 -20.85
C TRP A 278 -4.35 -19.51 -22.09
N ALA A 279 -4.19 -20.26 -23.21
CA ALA A 279 -5.03 -20.11 -24.39
C ALA A 279 -6.50 -20.43 -24.08
N ARG A 280 -6.76 -21.51 -23.36
CA ARG A 280 -8.11 -21.87 -22.90
C ARG A 280 -8.72 -20.78 -22.03
N ARG A 281 -7.92 -20.18 -21.13
CA ARG A 281 -8.37 -19.10 -20.25
C ARG A 281 -8.68 -17.81 -21.02
N ALA A 282 -7.84 -17.45 -21.99
CA ALA A 282 -8.07 -16.29 -22.86
C ALA A 282 -9.31 -16.47 -23.73
N VAL A 283 -9.51 -17.64 -24.32
CA VAL A 283 -10.71 -17.99 -25.12
C VAL A 283 -11.96 -17.99 -24.25
N GLN A 284 -11.89 -18.57 -23.03
CA GLN A 284 -13.02 -18.54 -22.10
C GLN A 284 -13.41 -17.10 -21.75
N LEU A 285 -12.44 -16.24 -21.41
CA LEU A 285 -12.69 -14.84 -21.10
C LEU A 285 -13.25 -14.06 -22.29
N TYR A 286 -12.82 -14.40 -23.53
CA TYR A 286 -13.36 -13.85 -24.76
C TYR A 286 -14.86 -14.14 -24.89
N HIS A 287 -15.29 -15.38 -24.67
CA HIS A 287 -16.69 -15.76 -24.73
C HIS A 287 -17.52 -15.16 -23.57
N ASP A 288 -16.99 -15.20 -22.34
CA ASP A 288 -17.68 -14.68 -21.15
C ASP A 288 -18.02 -13.19 -21.29
N LEU A 289 -17.08 -12.41 -21.82
CA LEU A 289 -17.25 -10.98 -22.03
C LEU A 289 -17.83 -10.62 -23.41
N LYS A 290 -18.08 -11.60 -24.28
CA LYS A 290 -18.46 -11.37 -25.67
C LYS A 290 -17.53 -10.38 -26.36
N ALA A 291 -16.23 -10.59 -26.20
CA ALA A 291 -15.22 -9.70 -26.73
C ALA A 291 -15.16 -9.73 -28.26
N ASP A 292 -14.65 -8.68 -28.87
CA ASP A 292 -14.57 -8.58 -30.35
C ASP A 292 -13.36 -9.34 -30.91
N ARG A 293 -12.28 -9.43 -30.16
CA ARG A 293 -11.06 -10.16 -30.55
C ARG A 293 -10.11 -10.40 -29.39
N ILE A 294 -9.14 -11.32 -29.64
CA ILE A 294 -7.93 -11.45 -28.85
C ILE A 294 -6.81 -10.70 -29.54
N VAL A 295 -6.04 -9.90 -28.81
CA VAL A 295 -4.81 -9.22 -29.25
C VAL A 295 -3.64 -9.90 -28.57
N ALA A 296 -2.67 -10.40 -29.34
CA ALA A 296 -1.54 -11.12 -28.78
C ALA A 296 -0.20 -10.61 -29.35
N GLU A 297 0.81 -10.47 -28.46
CA GLU A 297 2.13 -10.03 -28.90
C GLU A 297 2.85 -11.14 -29.65
N LYS A 298 3.46 -10.76 -30.79
CA LYS A 298 4.22 -11.66 -31.70
C LYS A 298 5.67 -11.87 -31.24
N ASN A 299 5.91 -12.04 -29.93
CA ASN A 299 7.25 -12.32 -29.42
C ASN A 299 7.49 -13.86 -29.39
N PHE A 300 8.71 -14.30 -29.71
CA PHE A 300 9.15 -15.70 -29.59
C PHE A 300 8.16 -16.76 -30.14
N GLY A 301 7.94 -16.75 -31.46
CA GLY A 301 7.10 -17.72 -32.11
C GLY A 301 5.65 -17.27 -32.32
N GLY A 302 5.44 -16.07 -32.88
CA GLY A 302 4.12 -15.46 -33.09
C GLY A 302 3.09 -16.36 -33.77
N ASP A 303 3.52 -17.24 -34.63
CA ASP A 303 2.67 -18.26 -35.24
C ASP A 303 2.21 -19.31 -34.20
N MET A 304 3.00 -19.53 -33.12
CA MET A 304 2.66 -20.48 -32.07
C MET A 304 1.54 -19.92 -31.14
N VAL A 305 1.50 -18.60 -30.89
CA VAL A 305 0.45 -17.98 -30.07
C VAL A 305 -0.90 -18.09 -30.81
N ASP A 306 -0.95 -17.68 -32.08
CA ASP A 306 -2.17 -17.78 -32.89
C ASP A 306 -2.59 -19.25 -33.05
N TYR A 307 -1.64 -20.14 -33.31
CA TYR A 307 -1.89 -21.58 -33.43
C TYR A 307 -2.47 -22.15 -32.11
N THR A 308 -1.90 -21.79 -30.97
CA THR A 308 -2.36 -22.30 -29.68
C THR A 308 -3.80 -21.82 -29.37
N ILE A 309 -4.12 -20.55 -29.64
CA ILE A 309 -5.49 -20.03 -29.48
C ILE A 309 -6.45 -20.74 -30.43
N ARG A 310 -6.11 -20.87 -31.70
CA ARG A 310 -6.95 -21.52 -32.72
C ARG A 310 -7.12 -23.03 -32.52
N THR A 311 -6.20 -23.65 -31.81
CA THR A 311 -6.36 -25.07 -31.43
C THR A 311 -7.49 -25.25 -30.41
N ILE A 312 -7.74 -24.22 -29.58
CA ILE A 312 -8.84 -24.23 -28.61
C ILE A 312 -10.15 -23.82 -29.28
N ASP A 313 -10.13 -22.74 -30.06
CA ASP A 313 -11.29 -22.27 -30.84
C ASP A 313 -10.83 -21.57 -32.13
N PRO A 314 -11.07 -22.22 -33.31
CA PRO A 314 -10.63 -21.66 -34.60
C PRO A 314 -11.41 -20.41 -35.03
N GLU A 315 -12.60 -20.16 -34.48
CA GLU A 315 -13.46 -19.04 -34.87
C GLU A 315 -13.11 -17.73 -34.13
N VAL A 316 -12.25 -17.77 -33.09
CA VAL A 316 -11.88 -16.57 -32.35
C VAL A 316 -11.01 -15.65 -33.23
N PRO A 317 -11.41 -14.38 -33.43
CA PRO A 317 -10.60 -13.42 -34.12
C PRO A 317 -9.32 -13.06 -33.33
N VAL A 318 -8.15 -13.43 -33.86
CA VAL A 318 -6.85 -13.10 -33.26
C VAL A 318 -6.15 -12.04 -34.08
N ARG A 319 -5.70 -10.97 -33.40
CA ARG A 319 -4.81 -9.97 -33.99
C ARG A 319 -3.42 -10.09 -33.38
N LEU A 320 -2.46 -10.47 -34.17
CA LEU A 320 -1.05 -10.44 -33.75
C LEU A 320 -0.50 -9.01 -33.86
N VAL A 321 0.15 -8.56 -32.82
CA VAL A 321 0.81 -7.26 -32.72
C VAL A 321 2.32 -7.48 -32.53
N SER A 322 3.12 -6.63 -33.14
CA SER A 322 4.59 -6.69 -33.04
C SER A 322 5.10 -5.50 -32.24
N ALA A 323 6.03 -5.75 -31.34
CA ALA A 323 6.80 -4.72 -30.68
C ALA A 323 7.79 -4.07 -31.66
N SER A 324 7.33 -3.18 -32.54
CA SER A 324 8.21 -2.42 -33.44
C SER A 324 8.98 -1.29 -32.73
N ARG A 325 8.60 -0.96 -31.50
CA ARG A 325 9.18 0.11 -30.65
C ARG A 325 9.48 -0.45 -29.25
N GLY A 326 10.46 0.14 -28.57
CA GLY A 326 10.78 -0.23 -27.19
C GLY A 326 9.55 -0.20 -26.26
N LYS A 327 9.56 -1.02 -25.22
CA LYS A 327 8.43 -1.18 -24.28
C LYS A 327 7.99 0.14 -23.66
N GLN A 328 8.92 1.02 -23.32
CA GLN A 328 8.68 2.37 -22.82
C GLN A 328 7.83 3.20 -23.78
N LEU A 329 8.20 3.28 -25.06
CA LEU A 329 7.50 4.07 -26.09
C LEU A 329 6.05 3.62 -26.33
N ARG A 330 5.70 2.40 -25.90
CA ARG A 330 4.32 1.90 -25.94
C ARG A 330 3.57 2.21 -24.65
N ALA A 331 4.25 2.17 -23.53
CA ALA A 331 3.67 2.39 -22.22
C ALA A 331 3.34 3.87 -21.93
N GLU A 332 4.22 4.81 -22.36
CA GLU A 332 4.07 6.25 -22.15
C GLU A 332 2.74 6.82 -22.69
N PRO A 333 2.29 6.53 -23.93
CA PRO A 333 1.00 7.04 -24.39
C PRO A 333 -0.19 6.50 -23.60
N VAL A 334 -0.09 5.28 -23.06
CA VAL A 334 -1.14 4.69 -22.23
C VAL A 334 -1.14 5.34 -20.85
N SER A 335 0.03 5.57 -20.24
CA SER A 335 0.10 6.27 -18.96
C SER A 335 -0.42 7.72 -19.07
N ALA A 336 -0.18 8.40 -20.20
CA ALA A 336 -0.73 9.72 -20.46
C ALA A 336 -2.28 9.72 -20.52
N LEU A 337 -2.90 8.64 -21.02
CA LEU A 337 -4.36 8.49 -20.97
C LEU A 337 -4.86 8.30 -19.54
N ASP A 338 -4.14 7.55 -18.71
CA ASP A 338 -4.44 7.41 -17.27
C ASP A 338 -4.33 8.77 -16.55
N GLU A 339 -3.28 9.53 -16.82
CA GLU A 339 -3.08 10.87 -16.27
C GLU A 339 -4.23 11.84 -16.62
N GLN A 340 -4.75 11.72 -17.84
CA GLN A 340 -5.90 12.50 -18.33
C GLN A 340 -7.26 12.04 -17.76
N GLY A 341 -7.30 10.97 -16.97
CA GLY A 341 -8.54 10.37 -16.46
C GLY A 341 -9.36 9.70 -17.54
N ARG A 342 -8.73 9.19 -18.62
CA ARG A 342 -9.38 8.56 -19.76
C ARG A 342 -9.32 7.03 -19.75
N VAL A 343 -8.65 6.45 -18.77
CA VAL A 343 -8.60 5.00 -18.55
C VAL A 343 -9.01 4.71 -17.11
N HIS A 344 -9.89 3.76 -16.93
CA HIS A 344 -10.49 3.40 -15.66
C HIS A 344 -10.28 1.93 -15.33
N HIS A 345 -10.05 1.61 -14.07
CA HIS A 345 -10.13 0.25 -13.56
C HIS A 345 -11.53 -0.01 -13.00
N VAL A 346 -12.24 -1.02 -13.51
CA VAL A 346 -13.56 -1.44 -12.99
C VAL A 346 -13.32 -2.42 -11.85
N GLY A 347 -13.28 -1.90 -10.62
CA GLY A 347 -12.85 -2.65 -9.45
C GLY A 347 -11.33 -2.58 -9.21
N THR A 348 -10.76 -3.60 -8.57
CA THR A 348 -9.35 -3.63 -8.15
C THR A 348 -8.60 -4.79 -8.81
N PHE A 349 -7.36 -4.52 -9.23
CA PHE A 349 -6.45 -5.50 -9.82
C PHE A 349 -5.07 -5.40 -9.14
N PRO A 350 -4.94 -5.88 -7.86
CA PRO A 350 -3.79 -5.57 -7.01
C PRO A 350 -2.45 -5.90 -7.66
N THR A 351 -2.30 -7.10 -8.24
CA THR A 351 -1.04 -7.53 -8.86
C THR A 351 -0.70 -6.74 -10.12
N LEU A 352 -1.68 -6.43 -10.96
CA LEU A 352 -1.50 -5.58 -12.13
C LEU A 352 -1.09 -4.16 -11.70
N GLU A 353 -1.78 -3.59 -10.72
CA GLU A 353 -1.51 -2.25 -10.21
C GLU A 353 -0.14 -2.15 -9.54
N ASP A 354 0.32 -3.21 -8.86
CA ASP A 354 1.67 -3.30 -8.34
C ASP A 354 2.72 -3.28 -9.45
N GLN A 355 2.50 -4.04 -10.52
CA GLN A 355 3.40 -4.03 -11.68
C GLN A 355 3.44 -2.65 -12.36
N LEU A 356 2.29 -1.98 -12.52
CA LEU A 356 2.21 -0.64 -13.09
C LEU A 356 3.01 0.39 -12.28
N CYS A 357 2.87 0.38 -10.95
CA CYS A 357 3.47 1.36 -10.05
C CYS A 357 4.91 1.03 -9.62
N SER A 358 5.43 -0.13 -9.99
CA SER A 358 6.79 -0.55 -9.67
C SER A 358 7.73 -0.57 -10.87
N TRP A 359 7.22 -0.71 -12.09
CA TRP A 359 8.07 -0.76 -13.27
C TRP A 359 8.55 0.64 -13.68
N VAL A 360 9.87 0.77 -13.79
CA VAL A 360 10.56 1.99 -14.24
C VAL A 360 11.11 1.75 -15.64
N PRO A 361 10.73 2.56 -16.64
CA PRO A 361 11.38 2.51 -17.95
C PRO A 361 12.89 2.70 -17.85
N ASP A 362 13.64 2.05 -18.70
CA ASP A 362 15.12 2.15 -18.78
C ASP A 362 15.89 1.71 -17.52
N SER A 363 15.23 1.07 -16.54
CA SER A 363 15.91 0.48 -15.37
C SER A 363 16.81 -0.71 -15.72
N GLY A 364 16.65 -1.29 -16.92
CA GLY A 364 17.26 -2.55 -17.30
C GLY A 364 16.43 -3.78 -16.92
N ASP A 365 15.37 -3.60 -16.12
CA ASP A 365 14.46 -4.68 -15.78
C ASP A 365 13.45 -4.94 -16.90
N PRO A 366 13.11 -6.22 -17.18
CA PRO A 366 12.07 -6.52 -18.14
C PRO A 366 10.73 -5.98 -17.67
N SER A 367 9.89 -5.45 -18.58
CA SER A 367 8.54 -5.07 -18.22
C SER A 367 7.71 -6.30 -17.83
N PRO A 368 6.86 -6.17 -16.83
CA PRO A 368 6.01 -7.26 -16.35
C PRO A 368 4.89 -7.60 -17.32
N ASP A 369 4.55 -8.89 -17.43
CA ASP A 369 3.61 -9.42 -18.43
C ASP A 369 2.18 -8.86 -18.31
N ARG A 370 1.68 -8.61 -17.07
CA ARG A 370 0.34 -8.00 -16.85
C ARG A 370 0.29 -6.57 -17.33
N LEU A 371 1.36 -5.80 -17.05
CA LEU A 371 1.51 -4.43 -17.54
C LEU A 371 1.49 -4.40 -19.06
N ASP A 372 2.29 -5.26 -19.71
CA ASP A 372 2.36 -5.32 -21.18
C ASP A 372 1.00 -5.72 -21.79
N ALA A 373 0.31 -6.71 -21.23
CA ALA A 373 -1.03 -7.08 -21.68
C ALA A 373 -2.03 -5.90 -21.55
N ARG A 374 -2.02 -5.18 -20.41
CA ARG A 374 -2.86 -3.98 -20.26
C ARG A 374 -2.52 -2.90 -21.29
N VAL A 375 -1.24 -2.65 -21.50
CA VAL A 375 -0.78 -1.66 -22.48
C VAL A 375 -1.26 -2.03 -23.89
N TRP A 376 -1.18 -3.31 -24.27
CA TRP A 376 -1.71 -3.76 -25.55
C TRP A 376 -3.22 -3.60 -25.68
N ALA A 377 -4.00 -3.93 -24.62
CA ALA A 377 -5.45 -3.78 -24.63
C ALA A 377 -5.87 -2.32 -24.83
N ILE A 378 -5.30 -1.41 -24.06
CA ILE A 378 -5.63 0.03 -24.13
C ILE A 378 -5.11 0.64 -25.45
N THR A 379 -3.93 0.24 -25.94
CA THR A 379 -3.42 0.66 -27.24
C THR A 379 -4.38 0.29 -28.36
N GLU A 380 -4.86 -0.94 -28.38
CA GLU A 380 -5.82 -1.42 -29.40
C GLU A 380 -7.12 -0.64 -29.39
N LEU A 381 -7.64 -0.32 -28.19
CA LEU A 381 -8.94 0.34 -28.03
C LEU A 381 -8.88 1.86 -28.23
N MET A 382 -7.82 2.50 -27.77
CA MET A 382 -7.75 3.95 -27.63
C MET A 382 -6.79 4.61 -28.63
N LEU A 383 -5.74 3.89 -29.07
CA LEU A 383 -4.67 4.41 -29.91
C LEU A 383 -4.63 3.74 -31.29
N GLY A 384 -5.32 2.62 -31.49
CA GLY A 384 -5.30 1.77 -32.68
C GLY A 384 -6.04 2.33 -33.93
N GLY A 385 -6.39 3.59 -33.98
CA GLY A 385 -6.97 4.26 -35.17
C GLY A 385 -6.09 5.35 -35.78
N GLN A 386 -4.94 5.62 -35.20
CA GLN A 386 -3.94 6.53 -35.74
C GLN A 386 -2.68 5.73 -36.11
N GLU A 387 -2.49 5.46 -37.41
CA GLU A 387 -1.12 5.43 -37.92
C GLU A 387 -0.53 6.81 -37.59
N VAL A 388 0.15 6.91 -36.43
CA VAL A 388 0.89 8.12 -36.11
C VAL A 388 2.09 8.15 -37.06
N ARG A 389 1.87 8.73 -38.25
CA ARG A 389 2.94 9.21 -39.10
C ARG A 389 3.53 10.43 -38.39
N PHE A 390 4.59 10.22 -37.66
CA PHE A 390 5.47 11.33 -37.30
C PHE A 390 6.34 11.63 -38.52
N ILE A 391 6.20 12.88 -39.01
CA ILE A 391 7.09 13.52 -39.99
C ILE A 391 8.44 13.75 -39.32
#